data_2dce4f09b68c9fd2953add8cb02c8cd9
#
_entry.id   2dce4f09b68c9fd2953add8cb02c8cd9
#
_cell.length_a   1.000
_cell.length_b   1.000
_cell.length_c   1.000
_cell.angle_alpha   90.00
_cell.angle_beta   90.00
_cell.angle_gamma   90.00
#
_symmetry.space_group_name_H-M   'P 1'
#
loop_
_entity.id
_entity.type
_entity.pdbx_description
1 polymer ?
#
loop_
_entity_poly.entity_id
_entity_poly.type
_entity_poly.pdbx_seq_one_letter_code
_entity_poly.pdbx_strand_id
1 'polypeptide(L)'
;MKSKQTTIQKSSTPVEIPRPLEQLSENEIERKSIIGRVMTHTLKNLTSKFTNSGFQWLLPVALSRCTDPLWPDPGASIDKRVEFEIYGKTVRTTASMIIHKLIASSLAYPKLFILSPNIRIEKADRACTGLHVYEFTQFDFEARNATSKDIITLVEDMLCELVSSLKQDMRKELICLGRYDTLKVPKKPFKIYDRQELESAYGADWESHLFDKNKDPVWVTNIPREFYDFEDFETGKWDNYDLFLPKYGEVLSGAKREWEYTKIIKKIKRDHINKENYELPLSLAKQGKLKPCAGAGIGMERLVAWITGAKHVGETQPFPKIPGTVYEL
;
A
#
# COMPACT_ATOMS: atom_id res chain seq x y z
N MET A 1 6.88 4.36 -27.08
CA MET A 1 6.26 3.14 -26.53
C MET A 1 4.87 3.51 -26.05
N LYS A 2 3.82 2.86 -26.52
CA LYS A 2 2.43 3.18 -26.17
C LYS A 2 2.21 2.90 -24.68
N SER A 3 1.75 3.89 -23.93
CA SER A 3 1.30 3.73 -22.55
C SER A 3 0.23 2.62 -22.52
N LYS A 4 0.54 1.50 -21.85
CA LYS A 4 -0.46 0.49 -21.57
C LYS A 4 -1.46 1.10 -20.59
N GLN A 5 -2.66 1.37 -21.05
CA GLN A 5 -3.80 1.67 -20.21
C GLN A 5 -4.00 0.48 -19.26
N THR A 6 -3.84 0.73 -17.97
CA THR A 6 -4.28 -0.22 -16.94
C THR A 6 -5.78 -0.38 -17.10
N THR A 7 -6.20 -1.57 -17.52
CA THR A 7 -7.63 -1.85 -17.75
C THR A 7 -8.34 -1.78 -16.41
N ILE A 8 -9.23 -0.80 -16.27
CA ILE A 8 -10.08 -0.66 -15.08
C ILE A 8 -10.88 -1.95 -14.94
N GLN A 9 -10.75 -2.61 -13.79
CA GLN A 9 -11.60 -3.75 -13.43
C GLN A 9 -13.06 -3.33 -13.52
N LYS A 10 -13.75 -3.73 -14.58
CA LYS A 10 -15.21 -3.65 -14.66
C LYS A 10 -15.78 -4.81 -13.84
N SER A 11 -16.06 -4.57 -12.56
CA SER A 11 -17.06 -5.36 -11.85
C SER A 11 -18.36 -5.33 -12.67
N SER A 12 -19.01 -6.45 -12.82
CA SER A 12 -20.29 -6.55 -13.54
C SER A 12 -21.42 -5.75 -12.91
N THR A 13 -21.23 -5.23 -11.71
CA THR A 13 -22.18 -4.35 -10.98
C THR A 13 -21.39 -3.22 -10.33
N PRO A 14 -21.72 -1.94 -10.56
CA PRO A 14 -21.08 -0.82 -9.88
C PRO A 14 -21.19 -0.99 -8.37
N VAL A 15 -20.07 -0.75 -7.66
CA VAL A 15 -20.06 -0.77 -6.19
C VAL A 15 -20.72 0.51 -5.70
N GLU A 16 -21.61 0.39 -4.70
CA GLU A 16 -22.26 1.54 -4.09
C GLU A 16 -21.22 2.45 -3.44
N ILE A 17 -21.34 3.75 -3.71
CA ILE A 17 -20.42 4.77 -3.17
C ILE A 17 -20.81 5.05 -1.71
N PRO A 18 -19.89 4.95 -0.75
CA PRO A 18 -20.14 5.25 0.65
C PRO A 18 -20.61 6.68 0.85
N ARG A 19 -21.66 6.84 1.63
CA ARG A 19 -22.22 8.15 2.02
C ARG A 19 -21.52 8.69 3.27
N PRO A 20 -21.51 10.01 3.50
CA PRO A 20 -21.00 10.61 4.72
C PRO A 20 -21.88 10.23 5.94
N LEU A 21 -21.32 10.37 7.16
CA LEU A 21 -21.92 9.85 8.39
C LEU A 21 -23.34 10.36 8.65
N GLU A 22 -23.59 11.63 8.38
CA GLU A 22 -24.87 12.31 8.63
C GLU A 22 -26.01 11.84 7.70
N GLN A 23 -25.68 11.07 6.65
CA GLN A 23 -26.64 10.51 5.70
C GLN A 23 -26.89 9.01 5.91
N LEU A 24 -26.27 8.41 6.94
CA LEU A 24 -26.40 6.99 7.23
C LEU A 24 -27.63 6.72 8.11
N SER A 25 -28.30 5.60 7.85
CA SER A 25 -29.32 5.04 8.75
C SER A 25 -28.68 4.50 10.04
N GLU A 26 -29.49 4.26 11.08
CA GLU A 26 -29.01 3.69 12.35
C GLU A 26 -28.30 2.36 12.17
N ASN A 27 -28.79 1.47 11.32
CA ASN A 27 -28.16 0.18 11.02
C ASN A 27 -26.79 0.35 10.33
N GLU A 28 -26.65 1.33 9.44
CA GLU A 28 -25.39 1.64 8.77
C GLU A 28 -24.38 2.28 9.74
N ILE A 29 -24.85 3.13 10.65
CA ILE A 29 -24.02 3.71 11.72
C ILE A 29 -23.52 2.60 12.65
N GLU A 30 -24.40 1.65 13.04
CA GLU A 30 -23.97 0.51 13.85
C GLU A 30 -22.94 -0.34 13.12
N ARG A 31 -23.18 -0.69 11.85
CA ARG A 31 -22.20 -1.41 11.02
C ARG A 31 -20.87 -0.67 10.94
N LYS A 32 -20.89 0.65 10.74
CA LYS A 32 -19.68 1.48 10.70
C LYS A 32 -18.93 1.49 12.03
N SER A 33 -19.67 1.53 13.14
CA SER A 33 -19.10 1.41 14.50
C SER A 33 -18.40 0.04 14.70
N ILE A 34 -19.02 -1.04 14.21
CA ILE A 34 -18.41 -2.38 14.24
C ILE A 34 -17.11 -2.40 13.43
N ILE A 35 -17.11 -1.85 12.20
CA ILE A 35 -15.90 -1.74 11.35
C ILE A 35 -14.81 -0.93 12.07
N GLY A 36 -15.18 0.16 12.74
CA GLY A 36 -14.25 0.97 13.54
C GLY A 36 -13.60 0.20 14.70
N ARG A 37 -14.36 -0.68 15.38
CA ARG A 37 -13.79 -1.58 16.42
C ARG A 37 -12.82 -2.60 15.82
N VAL A 38 -13.15 -3.18 14.67
CA VAL A 38 -12.25 -4.09 13.95
C VAL A 38 -10.98 -3.37 13.49
N MET A 39 -11.08 -2.14 12.97
CA MET A 39 -9.93 -1.29 12.62
C MET A 39 -9.04 -1.06 13.85
N THR A 40 -9.64 -0.70 14.98
CA THR A 40 -8.90 -0.46 16.25
C THR A 40 -8.14 -1.71 16.70
N HIS A 41 -8.79 -2.87 16.66
CA HIS A 41 -8.16 -4.15 17.01
C HIS A 41 -7.01 -4.49 16.03
N THR A 42 -7.22 -4.26 14.73
CA THR A 42 -6.20 -4.46 13.69
C THR A 42 -4.99 -3.58 13.94
N LEU A 43 -5.17 -2.28 14.13
CA LEU A 43 -4.09 -1.34 14.43
C LEU A 43 -3.32 -1.71 15.70
N LYS A 44 -4.02 -2.08 16.77
CA LYS A 44 -3.40 -2.53 18.04
C LYS A 44 -2.54 -3.77 17.83
N ASN A 45 -3.02 -4.76 17.07
CA ASN A 45 -2.24 -5.98 16.77
C ASN A 45 -0.98 -5.65 15.95
N LEU A 46 -1.12 -4.90 14.86
CA LEU A 46 -0.01 -4.51 14.01
C LEU A 46 1.06 -3.72 14.79
N THR A 47 0.64 -2.66 15.48
CA THR A 47 1.57 -1.81 16.24
C THR A 47 2.28 -2.59 17.35
N SER A 48 1.58 -3.47 18.07
CA SER A 48 2.17 -4.33 19.10
C SER A 48 3.15 -5.33 18.49
N LYS A 49 2.79 -6.01 17.40
CA LYS A 49 3.68 -6.97 16.71
C LYS A 49 4.98 -6.31 16.27
N PHE A 50 4.88 -5.15 15.61
CA PHE A 50 6.06 -4.45 15.11
C PHE A 50 6.92 -3.88 16.25
N THR A 51 6.32 -3.28 17.28
CA THR A 51 7.04 -2.78 18.45
C THR A 51 7.78 -3.92 19.17
N ASN A 52 7.12 -5.06 19.39
CA ASN A 52 7.72 -6.24 20.01
C ASN A 52 8.83 -6.85 19.15
N SER A 53 8.81 -6.63 17.83
CA SER A 53 9.87 -7.04 16.89
C SER A 53 11.01 -6.02 16.78
N GLY A 54 11.02 -5.00 17.64
CA GLY A 54 12.07 -3.98 17.73
C GLY A 54 11.95 -2.85 16.71
N PHE A 55 10.79 -2.68 16.08
CA PHE A 55 10.54 -1.53 15.22
C PHE A 55 10.14 -0.31 16.06
N GLN A 56 10.65 0.85 15.69
CA GLN A 56 10.31 2.14 16.31
C GLN A 56 9.15 2.79 15.57
N TRP A 57 8.13 3.23 16.31
CA TRP A 57 7.00 3.96 15.75
C TRP A 57 7.36 5.43 15.57
N LEU A 58 7.42 5.90 14.33
CA LEU A 58 7.70 7.28 14.00
C LEU A 58 6.42 8.03 13.61
N LEU A 59 6.43 9.35 13.83
CA LEU A 59 5.34 10.21 13.38
C LEU A 59 5.41 10.43 11.86
N PRO A 60 4.24 10.57 11.20
CA PRO A 60 4.17 10.74 9.76
C PRO A 60 4.56 12.15 9.30
N VAL A 61 4.85 12.27 8.01
CA VAL A 61 5.03 13.53 7.30
C VAL A 61 3.92 13.67 6.27
N ALA A 62 3.10 14.70 6.38
CA ALA A 62 2.00 14.97 5.44
C ALA A 62 2.45 15.83 4.24
N LEU A 63 3.45 16.68 4.44
CA LEU A 63 3.97 17.63 3.44
C LEU A 63 5.46 17.43 3.25
N SER A 64 5.92 17.35 2.01
CA SER A 64 7.34 17.16 1.71
C SER A 64 7.73 17.80 0.38
N ARG A 65 8.99 18.21 0.25
CA ARG A 65 9.58 18.58 -1.05
C ARG A 65 9.83 17.34 -1.92
N CYS A 66 10.01 16.19 -1.30
CA CYS A 66 10.33 14.92 -1.95
C CYS A 66 9.29 13.87 -1.55
N THR A 67 8.63 13.28 -2.54
CA THR A 67 7.65 12.20 -2.37
C THR A 67 7.78 11.20 -3.51
N ASP A 68 7.02 10.12 -3.46
CA ASP A 68 6.94 9.09 -4.49
C ASP A 68 6.65 9.71 -5.87
N PRO A 69 7.42 9.40 -6.92
CA PRO A 69 7.12 9.81 -8.29
C PRO A 69 5.83 9.19 -8.84
N LEU A 70 5.36 8.07 -8.25
CA LEU A 70 4.23 7.27 -8.72
C LEU A 70 4.42 6.79 -10.17
N TRP A 71 5.64 6.38 -10.51
CA TRP A 71 5.97 5.75 -11.78
C TRP A 71 5.71 4.22 -11.67
N PRO A 72 5.28 3.48 -12.70
CA PRO A 72 5.15 3.91 -14.09
C PRO A 72 3.75 4.44 -14.47
N ASP A 73 2.95 4.89 -13.53
CA ASP A 73 1.55 5.29 -13.74
C ASP A 73 1.26 6.82 -13.64
N PRO A 74 2.12 7.73 -14.14
CA PRO A 74 1.79 9.15 -14.11
C PRO A 74 0.64 9.45 -15.09
N GLY A 75 -0.52 9.79 -14.53
CA GLY A 75 -1.69 10.18 -15.28
C GLY A 75 -2.58 9.03 -15.79
N ALA A 76 -2.27 7.76 -15.48
CA ALA A 76 -3.17 6.66 -15.78
C ALA A 76 -4.31 6.57 -14.75
N SER A 77 -4.00 6.53 -13.45
CA SER A 77 -4.98 6.52 -12.37
C SER A 77 -5.05 7.84 -11.59
N ILE A 78 -3.92 8.55 -11.47
CA ILE A 78 -3.81 9.82 -10.76
C ILE A 78 -4.24 10.98 -11.66
N ASP A 79 -5.21 11.79 -11.21
CA ASP A 79 -5.68 12.98 -11.92
C ASP A 79 -4.67 14.12 -11.80
N LYS A 80 -4.25 14.42 -10.57
CA LYS A 80 -3.29 15.50 -10.29
C LYS A 80 -2.53 15.30 -9.00
N ARG A 81 -1.41 16.00 -8.87
CA ARG A 81 -0.66 16.14 -7.60
C ARG A 81 -1.04 17.46 -6.93
N VAL A 82 -1.11 17.44 -5.60
CA VAL A 82 -1.35 18.66 -4.82
C VAL A 82 0.00 19.26 -4.45
N GLU A 83 0.28 20.43 -5.00
CA GLU A 83 1.51 21.20 -4.76
C GLU A 83 1.16 22.63 -4.35
N PHE A 84 1.96 23.23 -3.46
CA PHE A 84 1.84 24.61 -3.04
C PHE A 84 3.16 25.14 -2.49
N GLU A 85 3.23 26.42 -2.23
CA GLU A 85 4.45 27.06 -1.72
C GLU A 85 4.36 27.28 -0.21
N ILE A 86 5.42 26.89 0.52
CA ILE A 86 5.64 27.23 1.93
C ILE A 86 7.03 27.84 2.06
N TYR A 87 7.10 29.05 2.61
CA TYR A 87 8.37 29.77 2.85
C TYR A 87 9.28 29.83 1.61
N GLY A 88 8.71 30.12 0.44
CA GLY A 88 9.42 30.20 -0.83
C GLY A 88 9.95 28.86 -1.36
N LYS A 89 9.37 27.74 -0.91
CA LYS A 89 9.71 26.38 -1.39
C LYS A 89 8.47 25.63 -1.81
N THR A 90 8.53 24.99 -2.97
CA THR A 90 7.47 24.08 -3.42
C THR A 90 7.46 22.84 -2.53
N VAL A 91 6.30 22.53 -1.98
CA VAL A 91 6.00 21.31 -1.22
C VAL A 91 4.81 20.58 -1.84
N ARG A 92 4.73 19.30 -1.55
CA ARG A 92 3.70 18.39 -2.05
C ARG A 92 3.07 17.64 -0.90
N THR A 93 1.82 17.27 -1.04
CA THR A 93 1.21 16.25 -0.18
C THR A 93 1.94 14.93 -0.37
N THR A 94 2.13 14.18 0.72
CA THR A 94 2.82 12.89 0.68
C THR A 94 1.94 11.86 -0.02
N ALA A 95 2.43 11.33 -1.14
CA ALA A 95 1.78 10.23 -1.86
C ALA A 95 2.24 8.84 -1.36
N SER A 96 3.41 8.78 -0.70
CA SER A 96 3.97 7.66 0.03
C SER A 96 5.17 8.14 0.87
N MET A 97 5.36 7.53 2.02
CA MET A 97 6.53 7.80 2.90
C MET A 97 7.80 7.05 2.46
N ILE A 98 7.84 6.43 1.28
CA ILE A 98 8.92 5.54 0.84
C ILE A 98 10.31 6.18 0.92
N ILE A 99 10.47 7.40 0.42
CA ILE A 99 11.77 8.10 0.45
C ILE A 99 12.16 8.46 1.90
N HIS A 100 11.19 8.84 2.73
CA HIS A 100 11.42 9.18 4.13
C HIS A 100 11.87 7.96 4.94
N LYS A 101 11.19 6.82 4.79
CA LYS A 101 11.55 5.60 5.54
C LYS A 101 12.88 5.00 5.07
N LEU A 102 13.21 5.08 3.77
CA LEU A 102 14.51 4.70 3.24
C LEU A 102 15.64 5.52 3.87
N ILE A 103 15.49 6.85 3.93
CA ILE A 103 16.48 7.74 4.54
C ILE A 103 16.54 7.51 6.05
N ALA A 104 15.41 7.47 6.73
CA ALA A 104 15.33 7.29 8.18
C ALA A 104 15.94 5.94 8.62
N SER A 105 15.66 4.85 7.90
CA SER A 105 16.26 3.54 8.17
C SER A 105 17.75 3.54 7.94
N SER A 106 18.23 4.22 6.88
CA SER A 106 19.65 4.32 6.58
C SER A 106 20.45 5.10 7.60
N LEU A 107 19.90 6.19 8.16
CA LEU A 107 20.65 7.10 9.02
C LEU A 107 20.49 6.82 10.52
N ALA A 108 19.26 6.64 11.00
CA ALA A 108 18.99 6.67 12.45
C ALA A 108 18.18 5.49 13.00
N TYR A 109 17.19 5.00 12.26
CA TYR A 109 16.18 4.06 12.77
C TYR A 109 16.23 2.72 12.04
N PRO A 110 17.10 1.76 12.44
CA PRO A 110 17.32 0.51 11.69
C PRO A 110 16.06 -0.27 11.38
N LYS A 111 15.07 -0.23 12.26
CA LYS A 111 13.73 -0.79 12.07
C LYS A 111 12.72 0.27 12.48
N LEU A 112 11.85 0.65 11.57
CA LEU A 112 10.82 1.66 11.81
C LEU A 112 9.48 1.29 11.18
N PHE A 113 8.40 1.83 11.73
CA PHE A 113 7.10 1.87 11.08
C PHE A 113 6.37 3.20 11.32
N ILE A 114 5.44 3.52 10.44
CA ILE A 114 4.71 4.79 10.41
C ILE A 114 3.27 4.49 9.99
N LEU A 115 2.29 5.08 10.66
CA LEU A 115 0.94 5.20 10.15
C LEU A 115 0.89 6.46 9.27
N SER A 116 1.06 6.29 7.99
CA SER A 116 1.29 7.39 7.05
C SER A 116 0.00 7.76 6.29
N PRO A 117 -0.46 9.02 6.38
CA PRO A 117 -1.50 9.49 5.49
C PRO A 117 -0.92 9.67 4.08
N ASN A 118 -1.60 9.14 3.07
CA ASN A 118 -1.19 9.25 1.68
C ASN A 118 -2.31 9.92 0.88
N ILE A 119 -1.96 10.90 0.08
CA ILE A 119 -2.90 11.67 -0.73
C ILE A 119 -2.56 11.43 -2.20
N ARG A 120 -3.49 10.78 -2.91
CA ARG A 120 -3.41 10.49 -4.33
C ARG A 120 -4.73 10.88 -4.98
N ILE A 121 -4.77 12.02 -5.64
CA ILE A 121 -6.00 12.48 -6.29
C ILE A 121 -6.26 11.58 -7.49
N GLU A 122 -6.98 10.51 -7.23
CA GLU A 122 -7.40 9.52 -8.22
C GLU A 122 -8.43 10.09 -9.18
N LYS A 123 -8.48 9.57 -10.41
CA LYS A 123 -9.54 9.91 -11.36
C LYS A 123 -10.92 9.50 -10.84
N ALA A 124 -11.94 10.28 -11.15
CA ALA A 124 -13.30 10.10 -10.64
C ALA A 124 -13.91 8.71 -10.95
N ASP A 125 -13.57 8.12 -12.09
CA ASP A 125 -14.05 6.78 -12.49
C ASP A 125 -13.53 5.66 -11.58
N ARG A 126 -12.47 5.91 -10.80
CA ARG A 126 -11.94 4.98 -9.81
C ARG A 126 -12.88 4.76 -8.61
N ALA A 127 -13.82 5.66 -8.36
CA ALA A 127 -14.83 5.50 -7.30
C ALA A 127 -15.60 4.18 -7.43
N CYS A 128 -16.00 3.81 -8.66
CA CYS A 128 -16.82 2.62 -8.91
C CYS A 128 -16.08 1.28 -8.73
N THR A 129 -14.77 1.31 -8.51
CA THR A 129 -13.98 0.07 -8.28
C THR A 129 -14.20 -0.53 -6.90
N GLY A 130 -14.63 0.28 -5.92
CA GLY A 130 -14.70 -0.11 -4.52
C GLY A 130 -13.34 -0.22 -3.80
N LEU A 131 -12.22 -0.03 -4.51
CA LEU A 131 -10.86 -0.27 -4.02
C LEU A 131 -10.02 1.00 -3.87
N HIS A 132 -10.58 2.19 -4.20
CA HIS A 132 -9.83 3.43 -4.25
C HIS A 132 -10.49 4.53 -3.43
N VAL A 133 -9.65 5.28 -2.73
CA VAL A 133 -9.94 6.53 -2.04
C VAL A 133 -8.78 7.49 -2.33
N TYR A 134 -9.04 8.81 -2.37
CA TYR A 134 -7.98 9.77 -2.70
C TYR A 134 -7.10 10.16 -1.49
N GLU A 135 -7.51 9.80 -0.29
CA GLU A 135 -6.72 9.88 0.95
C GLU A 135 -6.88 8.57 1.71
N PHE A 136 -5.78 7.94 2.11
CA PHE A 136 -5.78 6.66 2.80
C PHE A 136 -4.57 6.53 3.72
N THR A 137 -4.63 5.56 4.63
CA THR A 137 -3.55 5.29 5.59
C THR A 137 -2.75 4.06 5.16
N GLN A 138 -1.43 4.19 5.08
CA GLN A 138 -0.53 3.05 5.00
C GLN A 138 0.11 2.76 6.36
N PHE A 139 0.15 1.49 6.72
CA PHE A 139 1.08 0.98 7.72
C PHE A 139 2.41 0.74 7.00
N ASP A 140 3.23 1.78 6.96
CA ASP A 140 4.53 1.79 6.30
C ASP A 140 5.62 1.30 7.23
N PHE A 141 6.49 0.39 6.80
CA PHE A 141 7.62 -0.07 7.60
C PHE A 141 8.86 -0.32 6.74
N GLU A 142 10.03 -0.27 7.39
CA GLU A 142 11.33 -0.48 6.75
C GLU A 142 12.31 -1.09 7.74
N ALA A 143 13.16 -2.02 7.30
CA ALA A 143 14.19 -2.68 8.10
C ALA A 143 15.54 -2.68 7.37
N ARG A 144 16.56 -2.08 8.00
CA ARG A 144 17.95 -2.07 7.50
C ARG A 144 18.51 -3.48 7.48
N ASN A 145 19.25 -3.81 6.43
CA ASN A 145 19.87 -5.12 6.20
C ASN A 145 18.89 -6.30 6.11
N ALA A 146 17.58 -6.04 6.05
CA ALA A 146 16.59 -7.08 5.80
C ALA A 146 16.58 -7.46 4.31
N THR A 147 16.19 -8.70 4.04
CA THR A 147 15.94 -9.23 2.70
C THR A 147 14.43 -9.25 2.43
N SER A 148 14.04 -9.38 1.16
CA SER A 148 12.63 -9.58 0.78
C SER A 148 12.02 -10.80 1.47
N LYS A 149 12.80 -11.87 1.64
CA LYS A 149 12.35 -13.08 2.36
C LYS A 149 12.04 -12.79 3.84
N ASP A 150 12.84 -11.98 4.52
CA ASP A 150 12.59 -11.61 5.91
C ASP A 150 11.27 -10.85 6.05
N ILE A 151 11.00 -9.94 5.12
CA ILE A 151 9.77 -9.15 5.12
C ILE A 151 8.55 -10.01 4.76
N ILE A 152 8.65 -10.87 3.75
CA ILE A 152 7.59 -11.82 3.39
C ILE A 152 7.23 -12.68 4.61
N THR A 153 8.22 -13.26 5.29
CA THR A 153 7.99 -14.08 6.49
C THR A 153 7.31 -13.28 7.61
N LEU A 154 7.79 -12.07 7.88
CA LEU A 154 7.21 -11.18 8.90
C LEU A 154 5.74 -10.87 8.61
N VAL A 155 5.40 -10.59 7.35
CA VAL A 155 4.03 -10.25 6.94
C VAL A 155 3.12 -11.46 6.98
N GLU A 156 3.59 -12.65 6.56
CA GLU A 156 2.82 -13.88 6.67
C GLU A 156 2.49 -14.22 8.13
N ASP A 157 3.47 -14.12 9.02
CA ASP A 157 3.27 -14.33 10.46
C ASP A 157 2.28 -13.31 11.02
N MET A 158 2.46 -12.04 10.70
CA MET A 158 1.58 -10.95 11.13
C MET A 158 0.14 -11.17 10.66
N LEU A 159 -0.09 -11.52 9.40
CA LEU A 159 -1.44 -11.72 8.87
C LEU A 159 -2.14 -12.93 9.48
N CYS A 160 -1.42 -14.05 9.68
CA CYS A 160 -1.96 -15.23 10.34
C CYS A 160 -2.33 -14.95 11.79
N GLU A 161 -1.45 -14.29 12.54
CA GLU A 161 -1.68 -13.91 13.95
C GLU A 161 -2.85 -12.92 14.06
N LEU A 162 -2.91 -11.90 13.19
CA LEU A 162 -4.01 -10.94 13.15
C LEU A 162 -5.37 -11.61 12.96
N VAL A 163 -5.50 -12.47 11.94
CA VAL A 163 -6.78 -13.15 11.67
C VAL A 163 -7.14 -14.11 12.80
N SER A 164 -6.16 -14.79 13.40
CA SER A 164 -6.39 -15.65 14.57
C SER A 164 -6.93 -14.85 15.77
N SER A 165 -6.28 -13.74 16.11
CA SER A 165 -6.71 -12.84 17.18
C SER A 165 -8.10 -12.26 16.92
N LEU A 166 -8.38 -11.81 15.71
CA LEU A 166 -9.71 -11.32 15.32
C LEU A 166 -10.80 -12.36 15.54
N LYS A 167 -10.55 -13.62 15.17
CA LYS A 167 -11.52 -14.69 15.36
C LYS A 167 -11.75 -15.03 16.83
N GLN A 168 -10.73 -14.86 17.67
CA GLN A 168 -10.80 -15.10 19.12
C GLN A 168 -11.48 -13.92 19.83
N ASP A 169 -10.99 -12.70 19.61
CA ASP A 169 -11.30 -11.54 20.44
C ASP A 169 -12.47 -10.71 19.89
N MET A 170 -12.73 -10.78 18.57
CA MET A 170 -13.76 -9.98 17.85
C MET A 170 -14.86 -10.87 17.26
N ARG A 171 -15.14 -12.00 17.90
CA ARG A 171 -16.12 -12.98 17.40
C ARG A 171 -17.48 -12.39 17.15
N LYS A 172 -17.99 -11.56 18.06
CA LYS A 172 -19.32 -10.94 17.96
C LYS A 172 -19.40 -10.00 16.77
N GLU A 173 -18.39 -9.15 16.62
CA GLU A 173 -18.25 -8.21 15.50
C GLU A 173 -18.20 -8.94 14.16
N LEU A 174 -17.40 -9.98 14.06
CA LEU A 174 -17.29 -10.78 12.84
C LEU A 174 -18.60 -11.53 12.52
N ILE A 175 -19.35 -11.97 13.50
CA ILE A 175 -20.69 -12.56 13.29
C ILE A 175 -21.66 -11.50 12.75
N CYS A 176 -21.73 -10.32 13.38
CA CYS A 176 -22.58 -9.21 12.91
C CYS A 176 -22.26 -8.78 11.47
N LEU A 177 -20.99 -8.87 11.08
CA LEU A 177 -20.53 -8.57 9.73
C LEU A 177 -20.72 -9.74 8.74
N GLY A 178 -21.19 -10.92 9.19
CA GLY A 178 -21.27 -12.14 8.37
C GLY A 178 -19.88 -12.69 7.95
N ARG A 179 -18.84 -12.38 8.73
CA ARG A 179 -17.44 -12.71 8.39
C ARG A 179 -16.84 -13.86 9.18
N TYR A 180 -17.42 -14.21 10.33
CA TYR A 180 -16.83 -15.21 11.23
C TYR A 180 -16.51 -16.54 10.55
N ASP A 181 -17.42 -17.06 9.72
CA ASP A 181 -17.25 -18.34 9.04
C ASP A 181 -16.49 -18.23 7.71
N THR A 182 -16.51 -17.05 7.07
CA THR A 182 -15.90 -16.84 5.75
C THR A 182 -14.46 -16.33 5.83
N LEU A 183 -14.10 -15.55 6.87
CA LEU A 183 -12.72 -15.13 7.11
C LEU A 183 -11.94 -16.31 7.69
N LYS A 184 -11.04 -16.88 6.90
CA LYS A 184 -10.17 -18.00 7.33
C LYS A 184 -8.80 -17.50 7.71
N VAL A 185 -8.20 -18.13 8.72
CA VAL A 185 -6.77 -17.92 9.02
C VAL A 185 -5.97 -18.44 7.82
N PRO A 186 -5.15 -17.60 7.17
CA PRO A 186 -4.36 -18.02 6.03
C PRO A 186 -3.37 -19.13 6.41
N LYS A 187 -3.06 -20.01 5.45
CA LYS A 187 -2.03 -21.03 5.63
C LYS A 187 -0.74 -20.59 4.96
N LYS A 188 0.33 -20.49 5.73
CA LYS A 188 1.67 -20.18 5.21
C LYS A 188 2.47 -21.44 4.88
N PRO A 189 3.47 -21.37 3.96
CA PRO A 189 3.82 -20.17 3.20
C PRO A 189 2.77 -19.84 2.14
N PHE A 190 2.57 -18.54 1.84
CA PHE A 190 1.68 -18.12 0.76
C PHE A 190 2.33 -18.43 -0.58
N LYS A 191 1.49 -18.70 -1.59
CA LYS A 191 1.98 -18.96 -2.95
C LYS A 191 2.62 -17.70 -3.53
N ILE A 192 3.76 -17.88 -4.17
CA ILE A 192 4.50 -16.81 -4.86
C ILE A 192 4.36 -17.02 -6.36
N TYR A 193 4.00 -15.96 -7.08
CA TYR A 193 3.97 -15.90 -8.52
C TYR A 193 5.01 -14.91 -9.03
N ASP A 194 5.70 -15.23 -10.11
CA ASP A 194 6.45 -14.24 -10.90
C ASP A 194 5.47 -13.49 -11.83
N ARG A 195 5.53 -12.17 -11.85
CA ARG A 195 4.67 -11.33 -12.69
C ARG A 195 4.78 -11.69 -14.17
N GLN A 196 5.98 -12.00 -14.66
CA GLN A 196 6.18 -12.36 -16.07
C GLN A 196 5.48 -13.67 -16.45
N GLU A 197 5.45 -14.64 -15.51
CA GLU A 197 4.70 -15.89 -15.70
C GLU A 197 3.19 -15.61 -15.73
N LEU A 198 2.69 -14.75 -14.86
CA LEU A 198 1.28 -14.33 -14.87
C LEU A 198 0.90 -13.60 -16.16
N GLU A 199 1.73 -12.66 -16.63
CA GLU A 199 1.49 -11.97 -17.90
C GLU A 199 1.53 -12.95 -19.09
N SER A 200 2.44 -13.91 -19.06
CA SER A 200 2.52 -14.93 -20.11
C SER A 200 1.28 -15.83 -20.15
N ALA A 201 0.71 -16.14 -18.97
CA ALA A 201 -0.46 -17.00 -18.86
C ALA A 201 -1.79 -16.28 -19.11
N TYR A 202 -1.93 -15.03 -18.66
CA TYR A 202 -3.21 -14.31 -18.60
C TYR A 202 -3.19 -12.94 -19.31
N GLY A 203 -2.07 -12.57 -19.93
CA GLY A 203 -1.92 -11.28 -20.62
C GLY A 203 -1.92 -10.09 -19.66
N ALA A 204 -2.37 -8.93 -20.17
CA ALA A 204 -2.44 -7.69 -19.40
C ALA A 204 -3.45 -7.73 -18.25
N ASP A 205 -4.41 -8.65 -18.26
CA ASP A 205 -5.49 -8.77 -17.28
C ASP A 205 -5.16 -9.74 -16.12
N TRP A 206 -3.89 -10.08 -15.92
CA TRP A 206 -3.45 -11.03 -14.89
C TRP A 206 -3.88 -10.62 -13.46
N GLU A 207 -3.93 -9.33 -13.14
CA GLU A 207 -4.42 -8.85 -11.84
C GLU A 207 -5.90 -9.15 -11.65
N SER A 208 -6.71 -8.95 -12.69
CA SER A 208 -8.15 -9.30 -12.67
C SER A 208 -8.33 -10.81 -12.48
N HIS A 209 -7.47 -11.62 -13.11
CA HIS A 209 -7.50 -13.06 -12.90
C HIS A 209 -7.20 -13.44 -11.44
N LEU A 210 -6.17 -12.86 -10.83
CA LEU A 210 -5.88 -13.10 -9.41
C LEU A 210 -7.02 -12.62 -8.51
N PHE A 211 -7.58 -11.45 -8.78
CA PHE A 211 -8.71 -10.89 -8.03
C PHE A 211 -9.93 -11.83 -8.01
N ASP A 212 -10.26 -12.43 -9.15
CA ASP A 212 -11.46 -13.25 -9.30
C ASP A 212 -11.26 -14.70 -8.84
N LYS A 213 -10.11 -15.27 -9.08
CA LYS A 213 -9.86 -16.71 -8.93
C LYS A 213 -9.18 -17.11 -7.65
N ASN A 214 -8.39 -16.23 -7.04
CA ASN A 214 -7.71 -16.56 -5.80
C ASN A 214 -8.68 -16.63 -4.61
N LYS A 215 -8.48 -17.66 -3.80
CA LYS A 215 -9.21 -17.87 -2.53
C LYS A 215 -8.35 -17.60 -1.31
N ASP A 216 -7.04 -17.59 -1.48
CA ASP A 216 -6.04 -17.42 -0.42
C ASP A 216 -5.13 -16.22 -0.75
N PRO A 217 -4.46 -15.62 0.26
CA PRO A 217 -3.42 -14.63 0.02
C PRO A 217 -2.29 -15.19 -0.86
N VAL A 218 -1.78 -14.35 -1.79
CA VAL A 218 -0.67 -14.72 -2.66
C VAL A 218 0.30 -13.57 -2.83
N TRP A 219 1.56 -13.89 -3.06
CA TRP A 219 2.59 -12.92 -3.42
C TRP A 219 2.76 -12.85 -4.93
N VAL A 220 3.00 -11.66 -5.43
CA VAL A 220 3.48 -11.42 -6.80
C VAL A 220 4.81 -10.69 -6.72
N THR A 221 5.81 -11.18 -7.43
CA THR A 221 7.19 -10.67 -7.44
C THR A 221 7.60 -10.20 -8.82
N ASN A 222 8.78 -9.57 -8.94
CA ASN A 222 9.39 -9.17 -10.21
C ASN A 222 8.53 -8.17 -10.99
N ILE A 223 8.08 -7.11 -10.29
CA ILE A 223 7.23 -6.05 -10.84
C ILE A 223 8.10 -4.83 -11.17
N PRO A 224 8.11 -4.30 -12.41
CA PRO A 224 8.79 -3.03 -12.71
C PRO A 224 8.26 -1.89 -11.82
N ARG A 225 9.19 -1.20 -11.15
CA ARG A 225 8.89 -0.17 -10.14
C ARG A 225 9.80 1.05 -10.28
N GLU A 226 9.72 1.93 -9.33
CA GLU A 226 10.44 3.19 -9.24
C GLU A 226 11.93 2.98 -8.93
N PHE A 227 12.69 4.04 -9.15
CA PHE A 227 14.15 4.05 -9.04
C PHE A 227 14.70 3.62 -7.67
N TYR A 228 13.91 3.71 -6.62
CA TYR A 228 14.31 3.35 -5.26
C TYR A 228 14.14 1.86 -4.93
N ASP A 229 13.51 1.07 -5.79
CA ASP A 229 13.42 -0.38 -5.63
C ASP A 229 14.61 -1.06 -6.31
N PHE A 230 15.10 -2.17 -5.74
CA PHE A 230 16.23 -2.89 -6.24
C PHE A 230 15.92 -3.63 -7.54
N GLU A 231 16.72 -3.37 -8.56
CA GLU A 231 16.71 -4.05 -9.84
C GLU A 231 18.10 -4.70 -10.09
N ASP A 232 18.12 -5.98 -10.37
CA ASP A 232 19.30 -6.65 -10.88
C ASP A 232 19.43 -6.33 -12.38
N PHE A 233 20.43 -5.49 -12.73
CA PHE A 233 20.67 -5.08 -14.11
C PHE A 233 21.23 -6.16 -15.02
N GLU A 234 21.75 -7.27 -14.47
CA GLU A 234 22.25 -8.39 -15.27
C GLU A 234 21.11 -9.28 -15.74
N THR A 235 20.16 -9.56 -14.87
CA THR A 235 19.01 -10.41 -15.16
C THR A 235 17.75 -9.63 -15.53
N GLY A 236 17.69 -8.33 -15.26
CA GLY A 236 16.50 -7.49 -15.42
C GLY A 236 15.40 -7.78 -14.39
N LYS A 237 15.69 -8.54 -13.34
CA LYS A 237 14.72 -8.90 -12.32
C LYS A 237 14.68 -7.87 -11.19
N TRP A 238 13.46 -7.63 -10.71
CA TRP A 238 13.17 -6.77 -9.57
C TRP A 238 13.01 -7.59 -8.29
N ASP A 239 13.68 -7.16 -7.21
CA ASP A 239 13.55 -7.78 -5.89
C ASP A 239 12.48 -7.05 -5.07
N ASN A 240 11.23 -7.27 -5.47
CA ASN A 240 10.04 -6.70 -4.85
C ASN A 240 8.91 -7.71 -4.74
N TYR A 241 7.88 -7.36 -3.99
CA TYR A 241 6.80 -8.26 -3.64
C TYR A 241 5.52 -7.49 -3.29
N ASP A 242 4.43 -7.87 -3.91
CA ASP A 242 3.10 -7.36 -3.60
C ASP A 242 2.24 -8.49 -3.03
N LEU A 243 1.51 -8.21 -1.96
CA LEU A 243 0.54 -9.14 -1.37
C LEU A 243 -0.86 -8.86 -1.93
N PHE A 244 -1.41 -9.86 -2.60
CA PHE A 244 -2.78 -9.84 -3.08
C PHE A 244 -3.69 -10.62 -2.14
N LEU A 245 -4.77 -9.98 -1.70
CA LEU A 245 -5.83 -10.62 -0.92
C LEU A 245 -7.05 -10.90 -1.80
N PRO A 246 -7.74 -12.04 -1.57
CA PRO A 246 -8.90 -12.45 -2.35
C PRO A 246 -9.97 -11.35 -2.40
N LYS A 247 -10.41 -10.96 -3.59
CA LYS A 247 -11.43 -9.91 -3.85
C LYS A 247 -11.05 -8.49 -3.46
N TYR A 248 -9.81 -8.23 -3.01
CA TYR A 248 -9.35 -6.89 -2.63
C TYR A 248 -8.05 -6.47 -3.35
N GLY A 249 -7.51 -7.35 -4.19
CA GLY A 249 -6.32 -7.06 -5.00
C GLY A 249 -5.06 -6.84 -4.15
N GLU A 250 -4.17 -5.98 -4.62
CA GLU A 250 -2.95 -5.60 -3.92
C GLU A 250 -3.28 -4.84 -2.63
N VAL A 251 -2.93 -5.42 -1.48
CA VAL A 251 -3.11 -4.80 -0.15
C VAL A 251 -1.80 -4.28 0.41
N LEU A 252 -0.69 -4.90 0.03
CA LEU A 252 0.65 -4.49 0.43
C LEU A 252 1.54 -4.44 -0.79
N SER A 253 2.38 -3.41 -0.87
CA SER A 253 3.49 -3.32 -1.81
C SER A 253 4.81 -3.12 -1.08
N GLY A 254 5.82 -3.90 -1.44
CA GLY A 254 7.12 -3.89 -0.80
C GLY A 254 8.27 -4.24 -1.73
N ALA A 255 9.49 -3.89 -1.29
CA ALA A 255 10.72 -4.21 -2.02
C ALA A 255 11.95 -4.18 -1.13
N LYS A 256 13.00 -4.85 -1.59
CA LYS A 256 14.36 -4.47 -1.26
C LYS A 256 14.67 -3.14 -1.92
N ARG A 257 15.39 -2.24 -1.22
CA ARG A 257 15.64 -0.90 -1.73
C ARG A 257 16.99 -0.79 -2.41
N GLU A 258 17.05 0.09 -3.41
CA GLU A 258 18.29 0.47 -4.05
C GLU A 258 19.00 1.53 -3.21
N TRP A 259 20.30 1.34 -2.98
CA TRP A 259 21.15 2.25 -2.21
C TRP A 259 22.37 2.77 -3.01
N GLU A 260 22.67 2.16 -4.16
CA GLU A 260 23.81 2.51 -4.99
C GLU A 260 23.49 3.71 -5.91
N TYR A 261 24.23 4.82 -5.72
CA TYR A 261 24.02 6.05 -6.48
C TYR A 261 24.02 5.83 -8.01
N THR A 262 24.94 5.04 -8.52
CA THR A 262 25.06 4.77 -9.95
C THR A 262 23.85 4.06 -10.54
N LYS A 263 23.29 3.11 -9.80
CA LYS A 263 22.07 2.38 -10.18
C LYS A 263 20.83 3.27 -10.10
N ILE A 264 20.69 4.05 -9.02
CA ILE A 264 19.62 5.03 -8.85
C ILE A 264 19.61 6.03 -10.02
N ILE A 265 20.76 6.64 -10.36
CA ILE A 265 20.87 7.61 -11.46
C ILE A 265 20.53 6.95 -12.81
N LYS A 266 20.98 5.71 -13.03
CA LYS A 266 20.67 4.97 -14.26
C LYS A 266 19.15 4.80 -14.43
N LYS A 267 18.44 4.42 -13.36
CA LYS A 267 16.95 4.28 -13.36
C LYS A 267 16.24 5.62 -13.54
N ILE A 268 16.63 6.67 -12.81
CA ILE A 268 16.08 8.02 -12.95
C ILE A 268 16.18 8.51 -14.40
N LYS A 269 17.33 8.28 -15.06
CA LYS A 269 17.51 8.67 -16.47
C LYS A 269 16.65 7.83 -17.42
N ARG A 270 16.62 6.50 -17.22
CA ARG A 270 15.81 5.59 -18.03
C ARG A 270 14.33 5.95 -17.98
N ASP A 271 13.84 6.29 -16.78
CA ASP A 271 12.43 6.51 -16.50
C ASP A 271 12.01 7.98 -16.61
N HIS A 272 12.92 8.85 -17.09
CA HIS A 272 12.69 10.29 -17.32
C HIS A 272 12.19 11.05 -16.08
N ILE A 273 12.62 10.61 -14.88
CA ILE A 273 12.23 11.24 -13.61
C ILE A 273 13.03 12.53 -13.40
N ASN A 274 12.35 13.61 -12.98
CA ASN A 274 13.04 14.87 -12.65
C ASN A 274 13.88 14.71 -11.37
N LYS A 275 15.21 14.64 -11.53
CA LYS A 275 16.19 14.45 -10.44
C LYS A 275 16.17 15.58 -9.40
N GLU A 276 15.75 16.79 -9.76
CA GLU A 276 15.72 17.95 -8.86
C GLU A 276 14.75 17.74 -7.68
N ASN A 277 13.73 16.92 -7.88
CA ASN A 277 12.82 16.52 -6.82
C ASN A 277 13.45 15.56 -5.80
N TYR A 278 14.66 15.03 -6.07
CA TYR A 278 15.31 13.97 -5.29
C TYR A 278 16.76 14.32 -4.89
N GLU A 279 17.09 15.61 -4.79
CA GLU A 279 18.44 16.07 -4.43
C GLU A 279 18.99 15.45 -3.15
N LEU A 280 18.15 15.40 -2.07
CA LEU A 280 18.58 14.85 -0.78
C LEU A 280 18.88 13.35 -0.86
N PRO A 281 17.97 12.46 -1.29
CA PRO A 281 18.30 11.03 -1.41
C PRO A 281 19.46 10.77 -2.36
N LEU A 282 19.59 11.50 -3.46
CA LEU A 282 20.72 11.39 -4.39
C LEU A 282 22.05 11.80 -3.74
N SER A 283 22.06 12.89 -2.98
CA SER A 283 23.23 13.33 -2.22
C SER A 283 23.66 12.29 -1.19
N LEU A 284 22.72 11.71 -0.45
CA LEU A 284 22.97 10.67 0.55
C LEU A 284 23.50 9.39 -0.11
N ALA A 285 22.92 8.97 -1.25
CA ALA A 285 23.41 7.84 -2.02
C ALA A 285 24.86 8.05 -2.50
N LYS A 286 25.15 9.25 -3.07
CA LYS A 286 26.51 9.63 -3.53
C LYS A 286 27.54 9.61 -2.39
N GLN A 287 27.13 9.95 -1.17
CA GLN A 287 27.97 9.92 0.03
C GLN A 287 28.09 8.52 0.65
N GLY A 288 27.45 7.47 0.09
CA GLY A 288 27.42 6.12 0.67
C GLY A 288 26.64 6.02 1.98
N LYS A 289 25.75 6.98 2.25
CA LYS A 289 24.96 7.05 3.48
C LYS A 289 23.65 6.26 3.39
N LEU A 290 23.13 5.99 2.20
CA LEU A 290 22.03 5.04 2.05
C LEU A 290 22.54 3.63 2.31
N LYS A 291 21.69 2.80 2.90
CA LYS A 291 22.02 1.42 3.29
C LYS A 291 21.02 0.43 2.69
N PRO A 292 21.45 -0.82 2.45
CA PRO A 292 20.53 -1.88 2.08
C PRO A 292 19.41 -1.97 3.11
N CYS A 293 18.18 -1.98 2.66
CA CYS A 293 17.01 -2.21 3.49
C CYS A 293 15.88 -2.86 2.67
N ALA A 294 14.90 -3.39 3.34
CA ALA A 294 13.66 -3.87 2.75
C ALA A 294 12.48 -3.50 3.63
N GLY A 295 11.35 -3.26 3.00
CA GLY A 295 10.14 -2.88 3.71
C GLY A 295 8.93 -2.85 2.80
N ALA A 296 7.80 -2.45 3.35
CA ALA A 296 6.55 -2.41 2.63
C ALA A 296 5.59 -1.35 3.19
N GLY A 297 4.49 -1.12 2.47
CA GLY A 297 3.35 -0.35 2.92
C GLY A 297 2.07 -1.17 2.79
N ILE A 298 1.33 -1.32 3.88
CA ILE A 298 0.03 -2.00 3.93
C ILE A 298 -1.07 -0.96 3.87
N GLY A 299 -1.94 -1.01 2.86
CA GLY A 299 -3.13 -0.16 2.79
C GLY A 299 -4.16 -0.56 3.84
N MET A 300 -4.31 0.25 4.89
CA MET A 300 -5.14 -0.08 6.05
C MET A 300 -6.61 -0.22 5.70
N GLU A 301 -7.15 0.67 4.90
CA GLU A 301 -8.55 0.64 4.46
C GLU A 301 -8.84 -0.64 3.68
N ARG A 302 -7.92 -1.07 2.80
CA ARG A 302 -8.07 -2.27 1.99
C ARG A 302 -7.92 -3.55 2.83
N LEU A 303 -6.97 -3.57 3.77
CA LEU A 303 -6.82 -4.68 4.72
C LEU A 303 -8.08 -4.86 5.57
N VAL A 304 -8.60 -3.77 6.15
CA VAL A 304 -9.81 -3.83 6.99
C VAL A 304 -11.06 -4.13 6.17
N ALA A 305 -11.16 -3.63 4.93
CA ALA A 305 -12.23 -4.00 4.03
C ALA A 305 -12.23 -5.52 3.74
N TRP A 306 -11.06 -6.12 3.51
CA TRP A 306 -10.94 -7.57 3.36
C TRP A 306 -11.39 -8.34 4.62
N ILE A 307 -10.99 -7.89 5.81
CA ILE A 307 -11.39 -8.49 7.09
C ILE A 307 -12.91 -8.40 7.29
N THR A 308 -13.49 -7.23 7.09
CA THR A 308 -14.89 -6.90 7.40
C THR A 308 -15.87 -7.26 6.29
N GLY A 309 -15.37 -7.52 5.07
CA GLY A 309 -16.20 -7.75 3.89
C GLY A 309 -16.88 -6.48 3.38
N ALA A 310 -16.33 -5.30 3.69
CA ALA A 310 -16.80 -4.03 3.13
C ALA A 310 -16.65 -4.04 1.61
N LYS A 311 -17.70 -3.63 0.90
CA LYS A 311 -17.69 -3.65 -0.58
C LYS A 311 -16.88 -2.50 -1.17
N HIS A 312 -16.78 -1.40 -0.44
CA HIS A 312 -15.99 -0.24 -0.79
C HIS A 312 -15.04 0.11 0.36
N VAL A 313 -13.75 0.35 0.04
CA VAL A 313 -12.74 0.69 1.07
C VAL A 313 -13.10 1.96 1.85
N GLY A 314 -13.84 2.90 1.26
CA GLY A 314 -14.37 4.08 1.94
C GLY A 314 -15.35 3.78 3.09
N GLU A 315 -15.95 2.58 3.13
CA GLU A 315 -16.75 2.16 4.28
C GLU A 315 -15.91 2.04 5.56
N THR A 316 -14.62 1.81 5.44
CA THR A 316 -13.71 1.69 6.59
C THR A 316 -13.24 3.04 7.13
N GLN A 317 -13.46 4.13 6.39
CA GLN A 317 -13.10 5.48 6.80
C GLN A 317 -14.27 6.14 7.56
N PRO A 318 -14.01 6.86 8.66
CA PRO A 318 -15.06 7.65 9.32
C PRO A 318 -15.62 8.73 8.39
N PHE A 319 -14.77 9.36 7.61
CA PHE A 319 -15.09 10.38 6.61
C PHE A 319 -14.59 9.89 5.24
N PRO A 320 -15.47 9.32 4.39
CA PRO A 320 -15.05 8.72 3.13
C PRO A 320 -14.40 9.73 2.19
N LYS A 321 -13.24 9.40 1.63
CA LYS A 321 -12.49 10.23 0.66
C LYS A 321 -12.58 9.62 -0.74
N ILE A 322 -13.73 9.79 -1.36
CA ILE A 322 -14.10 9.10 -2.60
C ILE A 322 -13.61 9.86 -3.82
N PRO A 323 -12.92 9.21 -4.80
CA PRO A 323 -12.53 9.86 -6.06
C PRO A 323 -13.71 10.53 -6.75
N GLY A 324 -13.53 11.76 -7.23
CA GLY A 324 -14.58 12.53 -7.90
C GLY A 324 -15.61 13.18 -6.99
N THR A 325 -15.56 12.94 -5.68
CA THR A 325 -16.51 13.52 -4.71
C THR A 325 -15.74 14.13 -3.53
N VAL A 326 -16.12 15.36 -3.16
CA VAL A 326 -15.60 16.00 -1.95
C VAL A 326 -16.80 16.23 -1.02
N TYR A 327 -16.81 15.54 0.11
CA TYR A 327 -17.78 15.79 1.19
C TYR A 327 -17.31 16.97 2.04
N GLU A 328 -18.19 17.50 2.86
CA GLU A 328 -17.89 18.67 3.70
C GLU A 328 -16.81 18.35 4.77
N LEU A 329 -16.76 17.08 5.23
CA LEU A 329 -15.74 16.56 6.17
C LEU A 329 -14.98 15.38 5.59
#